data_9d0830b278a2c6badcfc687bd16fc5ee
#
_entry.id   9d0830b278a2c6badcfc687bd16fc5ee
#
_cell.length_a   1.000
_cell.length_b   1.000
_cell.length_c   1.000
_cell.angle_alpha   90.00
_cell.angle_beta   90.00
_cell.angle_gamma   90.00
#
_symmetry.space_group_name_H-M   'P 1'
#
loop_
_entity.id
_entity.type
_entity.pdbx_description
1 polymer ?
#
loop_
_entity_poly.entity_id
_entity_poly.type
_entity_poly.pdbx_seq_one_letter_code
_entity_poly.pdbx_strand_id
1 'polypeptide(L)'
;GENSLNHGIEYEYIIGNPVAYEKGCRYIDDDLNRSFKEIKNCNFNKNSAYEINRANFLVDQFGIHGSKPCQIAIDLHTTTANMGTSIVMYGRRFKDFCLAALLQNKFGLPIYLHEKDKAQTGFLVEAWPCGLVIEIGAVAQNLYDPKIIDRFLIIISSLREEIDKLKNNLIELPKELVVHVHQGSIDYPRDEKGDIDGIIHPERINQDWKMIKKGDPLFLDSKGIIHKYDGDQLIWPVFIGEVAYKEKKIAMSYTCLLYTSDAADDDHC
;
A
#
# COMPACT_ATOMS: atom_id res chain seq x y z
N GLY A 1 -45.92 -4.49 7.64
CA GLY A 1 -44.75 -5.21 8.00
C GLY A 1 -43.69 -4.95 6.96
N GLU A 2 -42.86 -3.93 7.14
CA GLU A 2 -41.73 -3.62 6.28
C GLU A 2 -40.60 -4.55 6.68
N ASN A 3 -40.39 -5.62 5.92
CA ASN A 3 -39.15 -6.36 5.91
C ASN A 3 -38.14 -5.57 5.08
N SER A 4 -37.50 -4.59 5.67
CA SER A 4 -36.24 -4.05 5.11
C SER A 4 -35.17 -5.12 5.31
N LEU A 5 -34.94 -5.91 4.29
CA LEU A 5 -33.76 -6.72 4.15
C LEU A 5 -32.56 -5.78 3.95
N ASN A 6 -32.11 -5.21 5.05
CA ASN A 6 -30.88 -4.44 5.11
C ASN A 6 -29.72 -5.46 5.08
N HIS A 7 -29.49 -6.07 3.92
CA HIS A 7 -28.25 -6.85 3.67
C HIS A 7 -27.12 -5.86 3.37
N GLY A 8 -26.84 -5.02 4.36
CA GLY A 8 -25.63 -4.20 4.32
C GLY A 8 -24.39 -5.08 4.26
N ILE A 9 -23.30 -4.54 3.70
CA ILE A 9 -22.01 -5.24 3.69
C ILE A 9 -21.54 -5.42 5.14
N GLU A 10 -21.43 -6.68 5.56
CA GLU A 10 -20.83 -7.02 6.84
C GLU A 10 -19.32 -6.79 6.79
N TYR A 11 -18.73 -6.35 7.89
CA TYR A 11 -17.30 -6.15 8.02
C TYR A 11 -16.82 -6.42 9.43
N GLU A 12 -15.55 -6.77 9.54
CA GLU A 12 -14.87 -7.01 10.82
C GLU A 12 -13.52 -6.29 10.84
N TYR A 13 -13.20 -5.62 11.93
CA TYR A 13 -11.88 -5.02 12.16
C TYR A 13 -10.99 -6.00 12.90
N ILE A 14 -9.79 -6.20 12.38
CA ILE A 14 -8.85 -7.17 12.92
C ILE A 14 -7.48 -6.50 13.09
N ILE A 15 -6.87 -6.66 14.25
CA ILE A 15 -5.47 -6.31 14.45
C ILE A 15 -4.63 -7.36 13.75
N GLY A 16 -3.90 -6.97 12.69
CA GLY A 16 -3.08 -7.88 11.90
C GLY A 16 -2.09 -8.64 12.77
N ASN A 17 -1.21 -7.91 13.48
CA ASN A 17 -0.21 -8.49 14.39
C ASN A 17 -0.42 -8.01 15.84
N PRO A 18 -1.26 -8.71 16.64
CA PRO A 18 -1.61 -8.26 17.99
C PRO A 18 -0.40 -8.26 18.94
N VAL A 19 0.52 -9.22 18.82
CA VAL A 19 1.67 -9.30 19.72
C VAL A 19 2.68 -8.17 19.42
N ALA A 20 2.92 -7.85 18.16
CA ALA A 20 3.75 -6.72 17.81
C ALA A 20 3.12 -5.39 18.26
N TYR A 21 1.79 -5.27 18.11
CA TYR A 21 1.03 -4.11 18.62
C TYR A 21 1.20 -3.92 20.13
N GLU A 22 1.02 -4.99 20.93
CA GLU A 22 1.20 -4.94 22.39
C GLU A 22 2.63 -4.57 22.80
N LYS A 23 3.62 -5.02 22.03
CA LYS A 23 5.04 -4.71 22.29
C LYS A 23 5.49 -3.36 21.73
N GLY A 24 4.65 -2.67 20.97
CA GLY A 24 5.00 -1.40 20.31
C GLY A 24 6.12 -1.56 19.28
N CYS A 25 6.21 -2.72 18.60
CA CYS A 25 7.20 -2.99 17.56
C CYS A 25 6.51 -3.31 16.22
N ARG A 26 7.27 -3.28 15.13
CA ARG A 26 6.76 -3.55 13.79
C ARG A 26 6.42 -5.03 13.56
N TYR A 27 7.25 -5.93 14.06
CA TYR A 27 7.11 -7.38 13.96
C TYR A 27 7.84 -8.07 15.13
N ILE A 28 7.62 -9.36 15.31
CA ILE A 28 8.29 -10.17 16.33
C ILE A 28 9.50 -10.89 15.73
N ASP A 29 9.27 -11.67 14.68
CA ASP A 29 10.31 -12.46 14.00
C ASP A 29 10.53 -11.96 12.56
N ASP A 30 9.45 -11.62 11.81
CA ASP A 30 9.50 -11.18 10.43
C ASP A 30 8.30 -10.27 10.10
N ASP A 31 8.33 -9.55 8.99
CA ASP A 31 7.25 -8.67 8.56
C ASP A 31 6.00 -9.49 8.18
N LEU A 32 4.88 -9.25 8.86
CA LEU A 32 3.61 -9.95 8.57
C LEU A 32 3.22 -9.76 7.08
N ASN A 33 3.42 -8.58 6.52
CA ASN A 33 3.16 -8.29 5.11
C ASN A 33 4.23 -8.85 4.14
N ARG A 34 4.97 -9.87 4.57
CA ARG A 34 5.84 -10.71 3.73
C ARG A 34 5.60 -12.19 3.98
N SER A 35 4.72 -12.52 4.94
CA SER A 35 4.49 -13.89 5.40
C SER A 35 3.37 -14.61 4.64
N PHE A 36 2.55 -13.90 3.85
CA PHE A 36 1.42 -14.51 3.13
C PHE A 36 1.82 -15.33 1.88
N LYS A 37 3.05 -15.18 1.37
CA LYS A 37 3.59 -16.02 0.28
C LYS A 37 3.87 -17.47 0.70
N GLU A 38 4.07 -17.70 1.99
CA GLU A 38 4.47 -18.99 2.56
C GLU A 38 3.29 -19.80 3.08
N ILE A 39 2.07 -19.36 2.82
CA ILE A 39 0.86 -20.07 3.24
C ILE A 39 0.78 -21.39 2.47
N LYS A 40 1.31 -22.43 3.09
CA LYS A 40 1.21 -23.82 2.63
C LYS A 40 0.36 -24.59 3.63
N ASN A 41 -0.83 -25.04 3.18
CA ASN A 41 -1.69 -25.99 3.89
C ASN A 41 -1.58 -25.96 5.43
N CYS A 42 -2.39 -25.19 6.04
CA CYS A 42 -2.94 -25.16 7.43
C CYS A 42 -2.29 -26.08 8.50
N ASN A 43 -0.98 -26.17 8.60
CA ASN A 43 -0.34 -26.83 9.72
C ASN A 43 0.39 -25.81 10.57
N PHE A 44 -0.20 -25.48 11.72
CA PHE A 44 0.46 -24.70 12.75
C PHE A 44 1.81 -25.36 13.09
N ASN A 45 2.89 -24.76 12.62
CA ASN A 45 4.21 -25.29 12.91
C ASN A 45 4.85 -24.45 14.01
N LYS A 46 5.06 -25.06 15.19
CA LYS A 46 5.67 -24.42 16.36
C LYS A 46 7.09 -23.87 16.09
N ASN A 47 7.74 -24.34 15.03
CA ASN A 47 9.09 -23.91 14.64
C ASN A 47 9.08 -22.81 13.56
N SER A 48 7.92 -22.39 13.08
CA SER A 48 7.80 -21.27 12.14
C SER A 48 7.80 -19.94 12.88
N ALA A 49 8.23 -18.88 12.19
CA ALA A 49 8.14 -17.51 12.68
C ALA A 49 6.71 -17.16 13.11
N TYR A 50 6.57 -16.30 14.11
CA TYR A 50 5.27 -15.92 14.65
C TYR A 50 4.36 -15.37 13.55
N GLU A 51 4.87 -14.53 12.65
CA GLU A 51 4.10 -13.88 11.57
C GLU A 51 3.62 -14.88 10.52
N ILE A 52 4.38 -15.94 10.24
CA ILE A 52 3.93 -17.03 9.35
C ILE A 52 2.72 -17.75 9.96
N ASN A 53 2.79 -18.07 11.25
CA ASN A 53 1.65 -18.69 11.96
C ASN A 53 0.46 -17.73 12.02
N ARG A 54 0.69 -16.44 12.20
CA ARG A 54 -0.35 -15.41 12.19
C ARG A 54 -1.01 -15.27 10.83
N ALA A 55 -0.24 -15.25 9.74
CA ALA A 55 -0.75 -15.21 8.37
C ALA A 55 -1.64 -16.44 8.07
N ASN A 56 -1.17 -17.64 8.44
CA ASN A 56 -1.96 -18.87 8.33
C ASN A 56 -3.28 -18.77 9.10
N PHE A 57 -3.23 -18.30 10.35
CA PHE A 57 -4.43 -18.11 11.16
C PHE A 57 -5.42 -17.14 10.49
N LEU A 58 -4.95 -16.02 9.95
CA LEU A 58 -5.81 -15.05 9.28
C LEU A 58 -6.49 -15.65 8.06
N VAL A 59 -5.77 -16.42 7.25
CA VAL A 59 -6.34 -17.11 6.09
C VAL A 59 -7.30 -18.23 6.46
N ASP A 60 -7.00 -18.99 7.51
CA ASP A 60 -7.90 -20.04 8.03
C ASP A 60 -9.20 -19.48 8.59
N GLN A 61 -9.15 -18.28 9.16
CA GLN A 61 -10.35 -17.62 9.69
C GLN A 61 -11.12 -16.89 8.61
N PHE A 62 -10.43 -16.04 7.83
CA PHE A 62 -11.06 -15.01 6.99
C PHE A 62 -10.79 -15.18 5.49
N GLY A 63 -9.90 -16.07 5.07
CA GLY A 63 -9.70 -16.39 3.66
C GLY A 63 -10.95 -17.00 3.03
N ILE A 64 -10.98 -17.10 1.70
CA ILE A 64 -12.15 -17.53 0.92
C ILE A 64 -12.72 -18.90 1.33
N HIS A 65 -11.88 -19.76 1.92
CA HIS A 65 -12.25 -21.09 2.44
C HIS A 65 -12.15 -21.15 3.96
N GLY A 66 -12.03 -20.01 4.62
CA GLY A 66 -11.91 -19.91 6.07
C GLY A 66 -13.23 -20.14 6.80
N SER A 67 -13.18 -20.17 8.12
CA SER A 67 -14.37 -20.37 8.98
C SER A 67 -15.35 -19.20 8.96
N LYS A 68 -14.86 -17.97 8.66
CA LYS A 68 -15.63 -16.73 8.48
C LYS A 68 -15.19 -16.04 7.19
N PRO A 69 -15.51 -16.56 6.00
CA PRO A 69 -14.90 -16.15 4.76
C PRO A 69 -15.23 -14.69 4.39
N CYS A 70 -14.22 -13.91 4.07
CA CYS A 70 -14.32 -12.56 3.54
C CYS A 70 -13.96 -12.53 2.05
N GLN A 71 -14.71 -11.76 1.27
CA GLN A 71 -14.44 -11.58 -0.17
C GLN A 71 -13.41 -10.47 -0.42
N ILE A 72 -13.33 -9.50 0.46
CA ILE A 72 -12.53 -8.28 0.33
C ILE A 72 -11.69 -8.11 1.58
N ALA A 73 -10.39 -7.87 1.41
CA ALA A 73 -9.49 -7.46 2.46
C ALA A 73 -9.03 -6.02 2.23
N ILE A 74 -9.19 -5.16 3.23
CA ILE A 74 -8.64 -3.80 3.22
C ILE A 74 -7.60 -3.72 4.31
N ASP A 75 -6.34 -3.51 3.90
CA ASP A 75 -5.22 -3.39 4.82
C ASP A 75 -4.97 -1.90 5.13
N LEU A 76 -5.07 -1.51 6.39
CA LEU A 76 -4.97 -0.12 6.83
C LEU A 76 -3.58 0.16 7.37
N HIS A 77 -2.85 1.03 6.70
CA HIS A 77 -1.48 1.37 7.01
C HIS A 77 -1.26 2.86 7.24
N THR A 78 -0.25 3.16 8.03
CA THR A 78 0.33 4.50 8.11
C THR A 78 1.76 4.46 7.63
N THR A 79 2.21 5.55 6.97
CA THR A 79 3.58 5.71 6.47
C THR A 79 4.20 6.99 7.03
N THR A 80 5.51 6.99 7.23
CA THR A 80 6.26 8.18 7.61
C THR A 80 6.47 9.14 6.42
N ALA A 81 6.34 8.64 5.20
CA ALA A 81 6.39 9.43 3.97
C ALA A 81 5.13 10.28 3.79
N ASN A 82 5.27 11.41 3.12
CA ASN A 82 4.14 12.34 2.89
C ASN A 82 3.24 11.91 1.73
N MET A 83 2.80 10.66 1.78
CA MET A 83 1.92 10.06 0.76
C MET A 83 0.52 10.66 0.74
N GLY A 84 0.13 11.42 1.77
CA GLY A 84 -1.26 11.80 1.98
C GLY A 84 -2.11 10.56 2.25
N THR A 85 -3.36 10.59 1.83
CA THR A 85 -4.19 9.38 1.77
C THR A 85 -4.08 8.80 0.37
N SER A 86 -3.66 7.55 0.25
CA SER A 86 -3.41 6.90 -1.03
C SER A 86 -3.81 5.43 -1.02
N ILE A 87 -3.93 4.85 -2.20
CA ILE A 87 -4.26 3.44 -2.40
C ILE A 87 -3.00 2.74 -2.91
N VAL A 88 -2.68 1.58 -2.34
CA VAL A 88 -1.64 0.69 -2.86
C VAL A 88 -2.28 -0.60 -3.34
N MET A 89 -1.92 -1.01 -4.56
CA MET A 89 -2.38 -2.24 -5.21
C MET A 89 -1.18 -3.13 -5.55
N TYR A 90 -1.39 -4.43 -5.47
CA TYR A 90 -0.38 -5.44 -5.82
C TYR A 90 -0.88 -6.29 -6.99
N GLY A 91 -0.32 -6.02 -8.20
CA GLY A 91 -0.74 -6.67 -9.43
C GLY A 91 -2.04 -6.11 -10.02
N ARG A 92 -2.43 -6.67 -11.17
CA ARG A 92 -3.53 -6.16 -12.02
C ARG A 92 -4.80 -7.01 -11.90
N ARG A 93 -5.34 -7.18 -10.70
CA ARG A 93 -6.59 -7.90 -10.52
C ARG A 93 -7.77 -6.98 -10.77
N PHE A 94 -8.66 -7.35 -11.68
CA PHE A 94 -9.82 -6.55 -12.07
C PHE A 94 -10.66 -6.04 -10.87
N LYS A 95 -10.93 -6.90 -9.88
CA LYS A 95 -11.71 -6.51 -8.70
C LYS A 95 -11.03 -5.44 -7.85
N ASP A 96 -9.70 -5.47 -7.75
CA ASP A 96 -8.94 -4.45 -7.02
C ASP A 96 -9.06 -3.10 -7.74
N PHE A 97 -8.94 -3.11 -9.07
CA PHE A 97 -9.14 -1.90 -9.87
C PHE A 97 -10.56 -1.33 -9.72
N CYS A 98 -11.59 -2.18 -9.66
CA CYS A 98 -12.96 -1.73 -9.40
C CYS A 98 -13.08 -0.98 -8.06
N LEU A 99 -12.52 -1.53 -6.98
CA LEU A 99 -12.53 -0.88 -5.66
C LEU A 99 -11.72 0.42 -5.67
N ALA A 100 -10.53 0.40 -6.29
CA ALA A 100 -9.68 1.58 -6.39
C ALA A 100 -10.36 2.69 -7.20
N ALA A 101 -11.04 2.35 -8.30
CA ALA A 101 -11.79 3.30 -9.12
C ALA A 101 -12.92 3.98 -8.34
N LEU A 102 -13.68 3.24 -7.53
CA LEU A 102 -14.72 3.82 -6.67
C LEU A 102 -14.14 4.86 -5.70
N LEU A 103 -13.02 4.53 -5.03
CA LEU A 103 -12.36 5.44 -4.09
C LEU A 103 -11.70 6.62 -4.78
N GLN A 104 -11.04 6.41 -5.93
CA GLN A 104 -10.45 7.50 -6.70
C GLN A 104 -11.52 8.46 -7.22
N ASN A 105 -12.63 7.95 -7.75
CA ASN A 105 -13.74 8.78 -8.22
C ASN A 105 -14.34 9.62 -7.09
N LYS A 106 -14.46 9.06 -5.88
CA LYS A 106 -15.08 9.75 -4.74
C LYS A 106 -14.18 10.77 -4.07
N PHE A 107 -12.88 10.46 -3.93
CA PHE A 107 -11.94 11.21 -3.11
C PHE A 107 -10.74 11.78 -3.86
N GLY A 108 -10.55 11.41 -5.13
CA GLY A 108 -9.36 11.80 -5.89
C GLY A 108 -8.07 11.18 -5.36
N LEU A 109 -8.13 10.01 -4.72
CA LEU A 109 -6.95 9.40 -4.11
C LEU A 109 -5.95 8.96 -5.19
N PRO A 110 -4.64 9.24 -5.03
CA PRO A 110 -3.62 8.68 -5.88
C PRO A 110 -3.53 7.17 -5.65
N ILE A 111 -3.29 6.43 -6.72
CA ILE A 111 -3.15 4.97 -6.71
C ILE A 111 -1.71 4.60 -7.07
N TYR A 112 -1.04 3.86 -6.20
CA TYR A 112 0.25 3.24 -6.46
C TYR A 112 0.05 1.77 -6.80
N LEU A 113 0.40 1.39 -8.01
CA LEU A 113 0.40 0.00 -8.46
C LEU A 113 1.81 -0.58 -8.31
N HIS A 114 1.97 -1.47 -7.35
CA HIS A 114 3.21 -2.20 -7.14
C HIS A 114 3.16 -3.53 -7.89
N GLU A 115 3.97 -3.64 -8.92
CA GLU A 115 4.07 -4.85 -9.74
C GLU A 115 5.50 -5.07 -10.22
N LYS A 116 5.78 -6.26 -10.77
CA LYS A 116 7.07 -6.63 -11.37
C LYS A 116 8.26 -6.73 -10.41
N ASP A 117 8.14 -6.38 -9.14
CA ASP A 117 9.19 -6.57 -8.14
C ASP A 117 9.03 -7.93 -7.44
N LYS A 118 9.72 -8.94 -7.94
CA LYS A 118 9.69 -10.30 -7.37
C LYS A 118 10.26 -10.39 -5.94
N ALA A 119 11.02 -9.40 -5.51
CA ALA A 119 11.60 -9.35 -4.16
C ALA A 119 10.57 -8.88 -3.12
N GLN A 120 9.51 -8.21 -3.55
CA GLN A 120 8.46 -7.68 -2.68
C GLN A 120 7.12 -8.35 -2.97
N THR A 121 6.88 -9.48 -2.35
CA THR A 121 5.64 -10.28 -2.44
C THR A 121 5.25 -10.78 -1.05
N GLY A 122 4.04 -11.33 -0.93
CA GLY A 122 3.53 -11.89 0.32
C GLY A 122 2.81 -10.89 1.18
N PHE A 123 2.20 -9.91 0.54
CA PHE A 123 1.32 -8.94 1.20
C PHE A 123 -0.03 -9.57 1.55
N LEU A 124 -0.62 -9.11 2.65
CA LEU A 124 -1.91 -9.60 3.12
C LEU A 124 -2.96 -9.65 2.00
N VAL A 125 -3.14 -8.53 1.30
CA VAL A 125 -4.19 -8.40 0.29
C VAL A 125 -4.02 -9.34 -0.92
N GLU A 126 -2.81 -9.87 -1.17
CA GLU A 126 -2.57 -10.86 -2.23
C GLU A 126 -3.20 -12.21 -1.92
N ALA A 127 -3.43 -12.53 -0.65
CA ALA A 127 -4.04 -13.80 -0.21
C ALA A 127 -5.58 -13.80 -0.29
N TRP A 128 -6.22 -12.67 -0.62
CA TRP A 128 -7.67 -12.54 -0.77
C TRP A 128 -8.09 -12.40 -2.24
N PRO A 129 -9.33 -12.76 -2.60
CA PRO A 129 -9.84 -12.62 -3.97
C PRO A 129 -9.88 -11.17 -4.45
N CYS A 130 -9.97 -10.23 -3.53
CA CYS A 130 -9.97 -8.80 -3.78
C CYS A 130 -9.40 -8.08 -2.57
N GLY A 131 -8.56 -7.06 -2.77
CA GLY A 131 -8.03 -6.27 -1.66
C GLY A 131 -7.24 -5.06 -2.09
N LEU A 132 -7.23 -4.07 -1.19
CA LEU A 132 -6.48 -2.83 -1.31
C LEU A 132 -5.73 -2.54 -0.02
N VAL A 133 -4.60 -1.87 -0.12
CA VAL A 133 -3.98 -1.19 1.01
C VAL A 133 -4.37 0.29 0.97
N ILE A 134 -4.80 0.83 2.09
CA ILE A 134 -5.01 2.27 2.29
C ILE A 134 -3.86 2.79 3.14
N GLU A 135 -3.03 3.64 2.54
CA GLU A 135 -1.92 4.32 3.22
C GLU A 135 -2.34 5.72 3.65
N ILE A 136 -2.01 6.11 4.87
CA ILE A 136 -2.14 7.50 5.34
C ILE A 136 -0.79 7.98 5.88
N GLY A 137 -0.28 9.09 5.36
CA GLY A 137 0.98 9.73 5.74
C GLY A 137 0.96 11.25 5.51
N ALA A 138 1.90 12.02 6.07
CA ALA A 138 2.97 11.53 6.95
C ALA A 138 2.50 11.36 8.39
N VAL A 139 2.79 10.20 8.98
CA VAL A 139 2.51 9.91 10.39
C VAL A 139 3.80 9.39 11.05
N ALA A 140 4.21 10.01 12.14
CA ALA A 140 5.36 9.53 12.88
C ALA A 140 5.07 8.14 13.48
N GLN A 141 6.09 7.30 13.56
CA GLN A 141 5.95 5.98 14.18
C GLN A 141 5.46 6.11 15.63
N ASN A 142 4.56 5.21 16.02
CA ASN A 142 3.95 5.17 17.36
C ASN A 142 3.15 6.42 17.74
N LEU A 143 2.77 7.27 16.78
CA LEU A 143 1.87 8.38 17.01
C LEU A 143 0.41 7.93 16.81
N TYR A 144 -0.39 8.10 17.87
CA TYR A 144 -1.84 7.87 17.81
C TYR A 144 -2.53 9.22 17.58
N ASP A 145 -2.90 9.48 16.32
CA ASP A 145 -3.65 10.68 15.94
C ASP A 145 -5.11 10.30 15.63
N PRO A 146 -6.09 10.79 16.42
CA PRO A 146 -7.51 10.51 16.17
C PRO A 146 -7.96 10.88 14.75
N LYS A 147 -7.37 11.92 14.14
CA LYS A 147 -7.70 12.34 12.78
C LYS A 147 -7.34 11.27 11.72
N ILE A 148 -6.32 10.47 11.99
CA ILE A 148 -5.94 9.36 11.12
C ILE A 148 -7.01 8.26 11.20
N ILE A 149 -7.46 7.95 12.41
CA ILE A 149 -8.55 6.99 12.64
C ILE A 149 -9.82 7.45 11.94
N ASP A 150 -10.21 8.70 12.11
CA ASP A 150 -11.39 9.28 11.45
C ASP A 150 -11.29 9.19 9.92
N ARG A 151 -10.10 9.45 9.35
CA ARG A 151 -9.88 9.29 7.89
C ARG A 151 -10.09 7.85 7.43
N PHE A 152 -9.54 6.86 8.13
CA PHE A 152 -9.79 5.45 7.81
C PHE A 152 -11.28 5.12 7.89
N LEU A 153 -11.97 5.54 8.94
CA LEU A 153 -13.41 5.29 9.12
C LEU A 153 -14.24 5.91 8.00
N ILE A 154 -13.92 7.14 7.57
CA ILE A 154 -14.59 7.81 6.45
C ILE A 154 -14.38 7.01 5.15
N ILE A 155 -13.16 6.58 4.85
CA ILE A 155 -12.85 5.82 3.64
C ILE A 155 -13.59 4.49 3.63
N ILE A 156 -13.53 3.73 4.73
CA ILE A 156 -14.17 2.41 4.81
C ILE A 156 -15.69 2.53 4.73
N SER A 157 -16.30 3.48 5.44
CA SER A 157 -17.75 3.68 5.36
C SER A 157 -18.18 4.10 3.95
N SER A 158 -17.41 4.99 3.31
CA SER A 158 -17.69 5.40 1.92
C SER A 158 -17.49 4.26 0.93
N LEU A 159 -16.46 3.45 1.08
CA LEU A 159 -16.26 2.29 0.21
C LEU A 159 -17.44 1.31 0.30
N ARG A 160 -17.93 1.04 1.50
CA ARG A 160 -19.13 0.22 1.72
C ARG A 160 -20.36 0.79 1.02
N GLU A 161 -20.56 2.08 1.17
CA GLU A 161 -21.68 2.80 0.52
C GLU A 161 -21.59 2.68 -1.01
N GLU A 162 -20.42 2.90 -1.60
CA GLU A 162 -20.23 2.82 -3.05
C GLU A 162 -20.39 1.37 -3.58
N ILE A 163 -19.88 0.37 -2.85
CA ILE A 163 -20.10 -1.04 -3.21
C ILE A 163 -21.60 -1.39 -3.14
N ASP A 164 -22.32 -0.89 -2.13
CA ASP A 164 -23.76 -1.13 -1.98
C ASP A 164 -24.56 -0.48 -3.13
N LYS A 165 -24.20 0.76 -3.51
CA LYS A 165 -24.76 1.44 -4.66
C LYS A 165 -24.52 0.67 -5.97
N LEU A 166 -23.28 0.18 -6.16
CA LEU A 166 -22.91 -0.61 -7.33
C LEU A 166 -23.72 -1.91 -7.40
N LYS A 167 -23.84 -2.64 -6.28
CA LYS A 167 -24.64 -3.89 -6.19
C LYS A 167 -26.12 -3.67 -6.53
N ASN A 168 -26.65 -2.50 -6.21
CA ASN A 168 -28.03 -2.12 -6.46
C ASN A 168 -28.23 -1.40 -7.81
N ASN A 169 -27.20 -1.35 -8.67
CA ASN A 169 -27.20 -0.66 -9.96
C ASN A 169 -27.57 0.84 -9.86
N LEU A 170 -27.23 1.47 -8.76
CA LEU A 170 -27.45 2.92 -8.54
C LEU A 170 -26.31 3.78 -9.08
N ILE A 171 -25.16 3.16 -9.33
CA ILE A 171 -23.99 3.77 -9.96
C ILE A 171 -23.36 2.78 -10.94
N GLU A 172 -22.60 3.30 -11.88
CA GLU A 172 -21.71 2.52 -12.77
C GLU A 172 -20.28 2.62 -12.27
N LEU A 173 -19.46 1.63 -12.63
CA LEU A 173 -18.02 1.70 -12.39
C LEU A 173 -17.41 2.82 -13.24
N PRO A 174 -16.50 3.63 -12.68
CA PRO A 174 -15.73 4.59 -13.46
C PRO A 174 -14.99 3.90 -14.60
N LYS A 175 -15.03 4.47 -15.79
CA LYS A 175 -14.38 3.90 -16.98
C LYS A 175 -12.90 4.24 -17.06
N GLU A 176 -12.46 5.28 -16.37
CA GLU A 176 -11.08 5.77 -16.40
C GLU A 176 -10.49 5.71 -15.00
N LEU A 177 -9.23 5.37 -14.93
CA LEU A 177 -8.44 5.28 -13.73
C LEU A 177 -7.05 5.85 -13.99
N VAL A 178 -6.54 6.67 -13.07
CA VAL A 178 -5.17 7.19 -13.12
C VAL A 178 -4.33 6.46 -12.10
N VAL A 179 -3.28 5.78 -12.57
CA VAL A 179 -2.46 4.91 -11.74
C VAL A 179 -0.99 5.30 -11.85
N HIS A 180 -0.30 5.36 -10.73
CA HIS A 180 1.14 5.46 -10.64
C HIS A 180 1.76 4.06 -10.61
N VAL A 181 2.29 3.61 -11.73
CA VAL A 181 2.88 2.26 -11.87
C VAL A 181 4.32 2.28 -11.41
N HIS A 182 4.68 1.39 -10.49
CA HIS A 182 6.05 1.22 -10.00
C HIS A 182 7.02 0.94 -11.14
N GLN A 183 8.13 1.68 -11.20
CA GLN A 183 9.20 1.50 -12.17
C GLN A 183 10.51 1.07 -11.52
N GLY A 184 10.71 1.41 -10.25
CA GLY A 184 11.93 1.08 -9.53
C GLY A 184 12.09 1.88 -8.24
N SER A 185 13.26 1.75 -7.64
CA SER A 185 13.61 2.43 -6.40
C SER A 185 15.01 3.04 -6.49
N ILE A 186 15.23 4.11 -5.74
CA ILE A 186 16.49 4.83 -5.65
C ILE A 186 16.98 4.72 -4.21
N ASP A 187 18.26 4.33 -4.03
CA ASP A 187 18.91 4.30 -2.72
C ASP A 187 19.53 5.67 -2.37
N TYR A 188 19.86 5.86 -1.09
CA TYR A 188 20.66 6.99 -0.65
C TYR A 188 22.08 6.92 -1.22
N PRO A 189 22.77 8.08 -1.41
CA PRO A 189 24.20 8.08 -1.63
C PRO A 189 24.90 7.31 -0.53
N ARG A 190 25.94 6.55 -0.91
CA ARG A 190 26.73 5.75 0.04
C ARG A 190 28.19 6.07 -0.07
N ASP A 191 28.90 5.94 1.05
CA ASP A 191 30.34 6.05 1.11
C ASP A 191 31.03 4.74 0.63
N GLU A 192 32.36 4.74 0.65
CA GLU A 192 33.18 3.58 0.24
C GLU A 192 32.97 2.33 1.13
N LYS A 193 32.44 2.50 2.34
CA LYS A 193 32.10 1.40 3.26
C LYS A 193 30.68 0.87 3.05
N GLY A 194 29.88 1.56 2.23
CA GLY A 194 28.47 1.24 2.01
C GLY A 194 27.52 1.87 3.02
N ASP A 195 28.01 2.74 3.90
CA ASP A 195 27.15 3.49 4.82
C ASP A 195 26.46 4.65 4.09
N ILE A 196 25.30 5.08 4.60
CA ILE A 196 24.56 6.20 4.02
C ILE A 196 25.40 7.47 4.15
N ASP A 197 25.71 8.11 3.03
CA ASP A 197 26.47 9.35 2.93
C ASP A 197 25.63 10.45 2.28
N GLY A 198 24.44 10.72 2.82
CA GLY A 198 23.60 11.79 2.34
C GLY A 198 22.18 11.73 2.88
N ILE A 199 21.45 12.79 2.62
CA ILE A 199 20.05 13.00 2.99
C ILE A 199 19.21 13.28 1.75
N ILE A 200 17.91 13.13 1.86
CA ILE A 200 16.96 13.65 0.86
C ILE A 200 17.20 15.16 0.70
N HIS A 201 17.33 15.63 -0.54
CA HIS A 201 17.51 17.06 -0.80
C HIS A 201 16.32 17.86 -0.23
N PRO A 202 16.53 19.04 0.38
CA PRO A 202 15.45 19.83 0.99
C PRO A 202 14.26 20.09 0.06
N GLU A 203 14.50 20.30 -1.23
CA GLU A 203 13.43 20.48 -2.22
C GLU A 203 12.62 19.20 -2.51
N ARG A 204 13.04 18.05 -2.03
CA ARG A 204 12.34 16.76 -2.21
C ARG A 204 11.61 16.29 -0.96
N ILE A 205 11.89 16.89 0.20
CA ILE A 205 11.19 16.54 1.44
C ILE A 205 9.69 16.83 1.28
N ASN A 206 8.85 15.86 1.59
CA ASN A 206 7.39 15.93 1.48
C ASN A 206 6.88 16.22 0.05
N GLN A 207 7.61 15.82 -0.96
CA GLN A 207 7.24 16.01 -2.36
C GLN A 207 6.81 14.71 -3.05
N ASP A 208 6.24 13.77 -2.28
CA ASP A 208 5.62 12.58 -2.85
C ASP A 208 4.59 12.96 -3.92
N TRP A 209 4.48 12.17 -4.97
CA TRP A 209 3.62 12.36 -6.14
C TRP A 209 3.98 13.55 -7.04
N LYS A 210 5.01 14.34 -6.72
CA LYS A 210 5.42 15.48 -7.54
C LYS A 210 6.49 15.07 -8.54
N MET A 211 6.21 15.33 -9.80
CA MET A 211 7.06 15.01 -10.93
C MET A 211 8.51 15.45 -10.74
N ILE A 212 9.43 14.59 -11.12
CA ILE A 212 10.87 14.80 -11.20
C ILE A 212 11.31 14.65 -12.65
N LYS A 213 12.15 15.56 -13.12
CA LYS A 213 12.77 15.56 -14.44
C LYS A 213 14.28 15.55 -14.35
N LYS A 214 14.95 15.22 -15.43
CA LYS A 214 16.41 15.26 -15.55
C LYS A 214 17.00 16.58 -15.04
N GLY A 215 18.00 16.47 -14.16
CA GLY A 215 18.67 17.60 -13.53
C GLY A 215 18.06 18.07 -12.21
N ASP A 216 16.87 17.60 -11.85
CA ASP A 216 16.28 17.92 -10.56
C ASP A 216 17.08 17.29 -9.40
N PRO A 217 17.22 17.98 -8.25
CA PRO A 217 17.98 17.46 -7.12
C PRO A 217 17.24 16.30 -6.45
N LEU A 218 17.98 15.27 -6.03
CA LEU A 218 17.48 14.13 -5.26
C LEU A 218 18.04 14.09 -3.85
N PHE A 219 19.37 14.22 -3.73
CA PHE A 219 20.07 14.09 -2.45
C PHE A 219 21.13 15.17 -2.28
N LEU A 220 21.51 15.38 -1.03
CA LEU A 220 22.67 16.18 -0.61
C LEU A 220 23.57 15.28 0.21
N ASP A 221 24.85 15.11 -0.20
CA ASP A 221 25.81 14.28 0.54
C ASP A 221 26.54 15.05 1.64
N SER A 222 27.35 14.35 2.42
CA SER A 222 28.13 14.94 3.54
C SER A 222 29.17 15.97 3.10
N LYS A 223 29.56 15.97 1.82
CA LYS A 223 30.50 16.93 1.21
C LYS A 223 29.78 18.16 0.62
N GLY A 224 28.45 18.21 0.69
CA GLY A 224 27.64 19.27 0.12
C GLY A 224 27.41 19.13 -1.40
N ILE A 225 27.66 17.96 -1.97
CA ILE A 225 27.41 17.69 -3.39
C ILE A 225 25.94 17.32 -3.57
N ILE A 226 25.31 17.95 -4.56
CA ILE A 226 23.93 17.66 -4.94
C ILE A 226 23.92 16.54 -5.97
N HIS A 227 23.32 15.41 -5.60
CA HIS A 227 23.03 14.30 -6.50
C HIS A 227 21.71 14.58 -7.21
N LYS A 228 21.76 14.61 -8.55
CA LYS A 228 20.62 14.94 -9.39
C LYS A 228 20.08 13.71 -10.10
N TYR A 229 18.79 13.76 -10.46
CA TYR A 229 18.20 12.78 -11.34
C TYR A 229 18.81 12.88 -12.75
N ASP A 230 19.31 11.79 -13.28
CA ASP A 230 19.99 11.72 -14.58
C ASP A 230 19.19 10.97 -15.66
N GLY A 231 18.05 10.38 -15.27
CA GLY A 231 17.16 9.68 -16.20
C GLY A 231 16.48 10.61 -17.20
N ASP A 232 16.19 10.08 -18.39
CA ASP A 232 15.55 10.87 -19.47
C ASP A 232 14.01 10.89 -19.35
N GLN A 233 13.42 9.97 -18.59
CA GLN A 233 11.97 9.89 -18.39
C GLN A 233 11.53 10.76 -17.21
N LEU A 234 10.30 11.27 -17.28
CA LEU A 234 9.64 11.89 -16.13
C LEU A 234 9.23 10.81 -15.16
N ILE A 235 9.48 11.05 -13.88
CA ILE A 235 9.10 10.11 -12.80
C ILE A 235 8.32 10.82 -11.70
N TRP A 236 7.50 10.06 -10.97
CA TRP A 236 6.77 10.51 -9.80
C TRP A 236 7.24 9.72 -8.59
N PRO A 237 7.95 10.35 -7.64
CA PRO A 237 8.45 9.66 -6.46
C PRO A 237 7.32 9.37 -5.49
N VAL A 238 7.47 8.26 -4.77
CA VAL A 238 6.57 7.82 -3.70
C VAL A 238 7.38 7.23 -2.56
N PHE A 239 6.85 7.28 -1.34
CA PHE A 239 7.53 6.79 -0.14
C PHE A 239 8.90 7.44 0.09
N ILE A 240 8.99 8.77 -0.14
CA ILE A 240 10.23 9.52 0.06
C ILE A 240 10.62 9.50 1.53
N GLY A 241 11.78 8.89 1.83
CA GLY A 241 12.32 8.81 3.18
C GLY A 241 11.51 7.90 4.12
N GLU A 242 10.74 6.95 3.58
CA GLU A 242 10.01 5.96 4.39
C GLU A 242 10.98 5.16 5.27
N VAL A 243 10.78 5.26 6.59
CA VAL A 243 11.71 4.67 7.58
C VAL A 243 11.77 3.14 7.43
N ALA A 244 10.65 2.49 7.13
CA ALA A 244 10.56 1.05 6.94
C ALA A 244 11.37 0.53 5.73
N TYR A 245 11.75 1.41 4.81
CA TYR A 245 12.47 1.03 3.59
C TYR A 245 13.99 1.27 3.67
N LYS A 246 14.46 1.96 4.72
CA LYS A 246 15.89 2.28 4.90
C LYS A 246 16.78 1.04 4.92
N GLU A 247 16.36 -0.02 5.62
CA GLU A 247 17.07 -1.29 5.69
C GLU A 247 17.12 -2.02 4.34
N LYS A 248 16.14 -1.74 3.46
CA LYS A 248 16.05 -2.31 2.10
C LYS A 248 16.84 -1.53 1.07
N LYS A 249 17.64 -0.53 1.49
CA LYS A 249 18.37 0.37 0.60
C LYS A 249 17.46 1.14 -0.35
N ILE A 250 16.32 1.61 0.13
CA ILE A 250 15.36 2.40 -0.63
C ILE A 250 15.19 3.75 0.08
N ALA A 251 15.58 4.83 -0.61
CA ALA A 251 15.34 6.20 -0.19
C ALA A 251 13.97 6.68 -0.68
N MET A 252 13.56 6.23 -1.87
CA MET A 252 12.25 6.46 -2.48
C MET A 252 12.01 5.44 -3.58
N SER A 253 10.75 5.10 -3.83
CA SER A 253 10.34 4.45 -5.07
C SER A 253 9.92 5.49 -6.10
N TYR A 254 9.92 5.13 -7.38
CA TYR A 254 9.44 6.02 -8.43
C TYR A 254 8.52 5.31 -9.41
N THR A 255 7.65 6.09 -10.02
CA THR A 255 6.54 5.60 -10.83
C THR A 255 6.45 6.33 -12.16
N CYS A 256 5.75 5.74 -13.13
CA CYS A 256 5.18 6.43 -14.28
C CYS A 256 3.66 6.54 -14.13
N LEU A 257 3.05 7.51 -14.81
CA LEU A 257 1.60 7.64 -14.87
C LEU A 257 1.03 6.79 -16.00
N LEU A 258 0.02 6.00 -15.66
CA LEU A 258 -0.80 5.27 -16.61
C LEU A 258 -2.24 5.78 -16.52
N TYR A 259 -2.80 6.10 -17.68
CA TYR A 259 -4.23 6.39 -17.84
C TYR A 259 -4.85 5.16 -18.49
N THR A 260 -5.73 4.47 -17.80
CA THR A 260 -6.37 3.28 -18.33
C THR A 260 -7.86 3.51 -18.49
N SER A 261 -8.35 3.24 -19.71
CA SER A 261 -9.78 3.18 -20.01
C SER A 261 -10.36 1.78 -19.75
N ASP A 262 -9.48 0.78 -19.57
CA ASP A 262 -9.84 -0.58 -19.20
C ASP A 262 -8.76 -1.14 -18.28
N ALA A 263 -9.11 -1.38 -17.04
CA ALA A 263 -8.17 -1.68 -15.97
C ALA A 263 -7.31 -2.94 -16.18
N ALA A 264 -7.54 -3.69 -17.25
CA ALA A 264 -6.90 -4.97 -17.54
C ALA A 264 -5.98 -5.00 -18.76
N ASP A 265 -6.06 -4.04 -19.69
CA ASP A 265 -5.53 -4.24 -21.05
C ASP A 265 -4.27 -3.44 -21.44
N ASP A 266 -3.72 -2.56 -20.60
CA ASP A 266 -2.60 -1.72 -21.02
C ASP A 266 -1.25 -2.19 -20.48
N ASP A 267 -0.43 -2.81 -21.38
CA ASP A 267 0.96 -3.21 -21.13
C ASP A 267 1.99 -2.09 -21.42
N HIS A 268 1.55 -0.85 -21.65
CA HIS A 268 2.41 0.25 -22.07
C HIS A 268 2.67 1.26 -20.94
N CYS A 269 3.77 1.05 -20.22
CA CYS A 269 4.57 2.10 -19.56
C CYS A 269 6.01 2.02 -20.02
#